data_37ca8ae7b54527bc6ec01e5e442b29fd
#
_entry.id   37ca8ae7b54527bc6ec01e5e442b29fd
#
_cell.length_a   1.000
_cell.length_b   1.000
_cell.length_c   1.000
_cell.angle_alpha   90.00
_cell.angle_beta   90.00
_cell.angle_gamma   90.00
#
_symmetry.space_group_name_H-M   'P 1'
#
loop_
_entity.id
_entity.type
_entity.pdbx_description
1 polymer ?
#
loop_
_entity_poly.entity_id
_entity_poly.type
_entity_poly.pdbx_seq_one_letter_code
_entity_poly.pdbx_strand_id
1 'polypeptide(L)'
;MMPGSRLDTSVWRLSAAQALAGANTTVVYATGAIIGNVLAPRPAFATVPISVFVIGMASATLPVGALARHHGRHAAFLFGNLCGLIAGLVAALALFISSFWLFCLAMLFGGAYAAVVLTFRFAATECVSEDSRHRALSAVLAGGVAAGVFGPQLVTATMNLWSPHAYMVTYIAASGAAVLSAVVLLGVKFEHRPPVARSGGGRPMATILRQPRFIVAMLCGVVSYTMMNFMMTSAPLAMEFCGISRTDSNYGIELHVIAMYAPSFVTGRLISRFGALNVTLAGLVLIGFAAIVGIGGMTVGHFWGALVLLGAGWNFGFLGASAQVLACHSADEGPRVQAINDFVVFGAMVIGSFISGGLLSALGWSIVSGLILPPLLLAAVGVMWMKWSRQGSIVRALE
;
A
#
# COMPACT_ATOMS: atom_id res chain seq x y z
N MET A 1 -3.11 -30.52 -23.40
CA MET A 1 -3.36 -29.07 -23.28
C MET A 1 -4.83 -28.87 -23.01
N MET A 2 -5.24 -28.68 -21.76
CA MET A 2 -6.61 -28.28 -21.45
C MET A 2 -6.80 -26.82 -21.89
N PRO A 3 -7.90 -26.43 -22.55
CA PRO A 3 -8.15 -25.05 -22.92
C PRO A 3 -8.25 -24.24 -21.65
N GLY A 4 -7.38 -23.23 -21.53
CA GLY A 4 -7.33 -22.37 -20.35
C GLY A 4 -8.71 -21.75 -20.11
N SER A 5 -9.36 -22.14 -19.01
CA SER A 5 -10.63 -21.54 -18.58
C SER A 5 -10.46 -20.02 -18.56
N ARG A 6 -11.32 -19.32 -19.31
CA ARG A 6 -11.35 -17.86 -19.32
C ARG A 6 -11.62 -17.40 -17.89
N LEU A 7 -10.88 -16.40 -17.41
CA LEU A 7 -11.18 -15.80 -16.12
C LEU A 7 -12.60 -15.23 -16.14
N ASP A 8 -13.30 -15.37 -15.01
CA ASP A 8 -14.65 -14.86 -14.84
C ASP A 8 -14.68 -13.33 -15.10
N THR A 9 -15.78 -12.86 -15.69
CA THR A 9 -16.02 -11.43 -15.94
C THR A 9 -15.93 -10.61 -14.65
N SER A 10 -16.28 -11.19 -13.52
CA SER A 10 -16.17 -10.56 -12.19
C SER A 10 -14.71 -10.23 -11.83
N VAL A 11 -13.75 -11.09 -12.21
CA VAL A 11 -12.32 -10.83 -11.98
C VAL A 11 -11.83 -9.63 -12.78
N TRP A 12 -12.22 -9.53 -14.05
CA TRP A 12 -11.88 -8.39 -14.90
C TRP A 12 -12.52 -7.09 -14.43
N ARG A 13 -13.74 -7.15 -13.90
CA ARG A 13 -14.39 -5.99 -13.26
C ARG A 13 -13.65 -5.56 -12.01
N LEU A 14 -13.22 -6.49 -11.17
CA LEU A 14 -12.40 -6.17 -9.99
C LEU A 14 -11.03 -5.61 -10.39
N SER A 15 -10.42 -6.09 -11.47
CA SER A 15 -9.18 -5.52 -12.01
C SER A 15 -9.37 -4.09 -12.51
N ALA A 16 -10.45 -3.82 -13.26
CA ALA A 16 -10.79 -2.48 -13.72
C ALA A 16 -11.11 -1.53 -12.56
N ALA A 17 -11.86 -2.01 -11.55
CA ALA A 17 -12.13 -1.26 -10.34
C ALA A 17 -10.84 -0.96 -9.55
N GLN A 18 -9.88 -1.91 -9.50
CA GLN A 18 -8.56 -1.71 -8.88
C GLN A 18 -7.78 -0.62 -9.61
N ALA A 19 -7.85 -0.56 -10.95
CA ALA A 19 -7.19 0.50 -11.72
C ALA A 19 -7.78 1.88 -11.41
N LEU A 20 -9.11 1.99 -11.38
CA LEU A 20 -9.81 3.25 -11.12
C LEU A 20 -9.68 3.70 -9.66
N ALA A 21 -9.94 2.81 -8.72
CA ALA A 21 -9.92 3.09 -7.30
C ALA A 21 -8.49 3.27 -6.75
N GLY A 22 -7.55 2.45 -7.23
CA GLY A 22 -6.14 2.55 -6.87
C GLY A 22 -5.50 3.86 -7.35
N ALA A 23 -5.97 4.43 -8.47
CA ALA A 23 -5.52 5.73 -8.96
C ALA A 23 -5.75 6.84 -7.93
N ASN A 24 -6.86 6.79 -7.15
CA ASN A 24 -7.10 7.76 -6.07
C ASN A 24 -6.00 7.75 -5.00
N THR A 25 -5.54 6.56 -4.59
CA THR A 25 -4.43 6.44 -3.65
C THR A 25 -3.15 7.06 -4.21
N THR A 26 -2.87 6.83 -5.49
CA THR A 26 -1.69 7.39 -6.15
C THR A 26 -1.77 8.91 -6.28
N VAL A 27 -2.96 9.46 -6.57
CA VAL A 27 -3.22 10.91 -6.55
C VAL A 27 -2.89 11.51 -5.18
N VAL A 28 -3.35 10.88 -4.09
CA VAL A 28 -3.08 11.36 -2.72
C VAL A 28 -1.58 11.38 -2.44
N TYR A 29 -0.82 10.34 -2.78
CA TYR A 29 0.63 10.32 -2.55
C TYR A 29 1.39 11.32 -3.44
N ALA A 30 0.94 11.52 -4.68
CA ALA A 30 1.55 12.48 -5.60
C ALA A 30 1.33 13.96 -5.20
N THR A 31 0.19 14.26 -4.57
CA THR A 31 -0.23 15.66 -4.35
C THR A 31 -0.36 16.05 -2.88
N GLY A 32 -0.61 15.07 -1.99
CA GLY A 32 -1.01 15.34 -0.61
C GLY A 32 0.00 16.13 0.21
N ALA A 33 1.30 15.82 0.10
CA ALA A 33 2.36 16.57 0.81
C ALA A 33 2.58 17.96 0.19
N ILE A 34 2.47 18.10 -1.14
CA ILE A 34 2.60 19.37 -1.86
C ILE A 34 1.45 20.31 -1.47
N ILE A 35 0.21 19.83 -1.52
CA ILE A 35 -0.97 20.60 -1.09
C ILE A 35 -0.87 20.91 0.40
N GLY A 36 -0.46 19.92 1.19
CA GLY A 36 -0.22 20.10 2.61
C GLY A 36 0.77 21.23 2.88
N ASN A 37 1.89 21.30 2.15
CA ASN A 37 2.88 22.37 2.27
C ASN A 37 2.31 23.76 1.94
N VAL A 38 1.43 23.84 0.93
CA VAL A 38 0.79 25.10 0.52
C VAL A 38 -0.27 25.57 1.52
N LEU A 39 -1.07 24.65 2.07
CA LEU A 39 -2.21 24.99 2.94
C LEU A 39 -1.85 24.99 4.43
N ALA A 40 -0.76 24.36 4.84
CA ALA A 40 -0.43 24.18 6.25
C ALA A 40 -0.11 25.49 6.94
N PRO A 41 -0.57 25.67 8.22
CA PRO A 41 -0.23 26.84 9.01
C PRO A 41 1.26 26.87 9.43
N ARG A 42 1.97 25.75 9.32
CA ARG A 42 3.40 25.60 9.61
C ARG A 42 4.02 24.55 8.69
N PRO A 43 5.27 24.72 8.22
CA PRO A 43 5.94 23.78 7.31
C PRO A 43 6.00 22.32 7.86
N ALA A 44 6.13 22.16 9.18
CA ALA A 44 6.13 20.84 9.83
C ALA A 44 4.83 20.03 9.62
N PHE A 45 3.74 20.68 9.21
CA PHE A 45 2.45 20.03 8.97
C PHE A 45 2.23 19.64 7.51
N ALA A 46 3.21 19.85 6.63
CA ALA A 46 3.07 19.55 5.19
C ALA A 46 2.62 18.11 4.90
N THR A 47 3.07 17.13 5.65
CA THR A 47 2.72 15.71 5.46
C THR A 47 1.54 15.22 6.30
N VAL A 48 0.96 16.06 7.17
CA VAL A 48 -0.20 15.70 8.01
C VAL A 48 -1.38 15.17 7.18
N PRO A 49 -1.72 15.73 6.00
CA PRO A 49 -2.79 15.16 5.17
C PRO A 49 -2.56 13.69 4.81
N ILE A 50 -1.32 13.30 4.45
CA ILE A 50 -0.98 11.90 4.16
C ILE A 50 -1.05 11.05 5.43
N SER A 51 -0.61 11.58 6.58
CA SER A 51 -0.72 10.88 7.87
C SER A 51 -2.16 10.61 8.25
N VAL A 52 -3.06 11.58 8.02
CA VAL A 52 -4.50 11.41 8.24
C VAL A 52 -5.11 10.40 7.25
N PHE A 53 -4.63 10.37 6.00
CA PHE A 53 -4.99 9.32 5.04
C PHE A 53 -4.61 7.92 5.57
N VAL A 54 -3.41 7.74 6.09
CA VAL A 54 -2.96 6.45 6.67
C VAL A 54 -3.78 6.09 7.92
N ILE A 55 -4.14 7.07 8.77
CA ILE A 55 -5.07 6.86 9.89
C ILE A 55 -6.43 6.37 9.37
N GLY A 56 -6.97 7.01 8.34
CA GLY A 56 -8.22 6.60 7.70
C GLY A 56 -8.16 5.16 7.20
N MET A 57 -7.04 4.77 6.59
CA MET A 57 -6.82 3.41 6.13
C MET A 57 -6.75 2.41 7.29
N ALA A 58 -5.98 2.70 8.32
CA ALA A 58 -5.83 1.84 9.49
C ALA A 58 -7.16 1.67 10.24
N SER A 59 -7.87 2.77 10.50
CA SER A 59 -9.13 2.76 11.26
C SER A 59 -10.27 2.09 10.51
N ALA A 60 -10.31 2.17 9.18
CA ALA A 60 -11.35 1.56 8.36
C ALA A 60 -11.17 0.05 8.14
N THR A 61 -9.98 -0.50 8.32
CA THR A 61 -9.68 -1.91 8.01
C THR A 61 -10.61 -2.88 8.75
N LEU A 62 -10.80 -2.72 10.06
CA LEU A 62 -11.68 -3.58 10.86
C LEU A 62 -13.17 -3.36 10.56
N PRO A 63 -13.70 -2.11 10.52
CA PRO A 63 -15.08 -1.84 10.14
C PRO A 63 -15.44 -2.35 8.75
N VAL A 64 -14.58 -2.17 7.76
CA VAL A 64 -14.78 -2.67 6.39
C VAL A 64 -14.86 -4.20 6.38
N GLY A 65 -13.97 -4.89 7.11
CA GLY A 65 -14.05 -6.33 7.28
C GLY A 65 -15.34 -6.79 7.95
N ALA A 66 -15.82 -6.07 8.97
CA ALA A 66 -17.09 -6.34 9.63
C ALA A 66 -18.28 -6.12 8.67
N LEU A 67 -18.29 -5.00 7.95
CA LEU A 67 -19.33 -4.67 6.96
C LEU A 67 -19.41 -5.76 5.87
N ALA A 68 -18.27 -6.20 5.34
CA ALA A 68 -18.23 -7.28 4.36
C ALA A 68 -18.79 -8.61 4.89
N ARG A 69 -18.55 -8.93 6.18
CA ARG A 69 -19.08 -10.15 6.81
C ARG A 69 -20.58 -10.09 7.08
N HIS A 70 -21.11 -8.93 7.49
CA HIS A 70 -22.52 -8.80 7.88
C HIS A 70 -23.45 -8.47 6.71
N HIS A 71 -22.98 -7.65 5.76
CA HIS A 71 -23.80 -7.12 4.66
C HIS A 71 -23.25 -7.52 3.27
N GLY A 72 -22.19 -8.33 3.23
CA GLY A 72 -21.58 -8.81 1.98
C GLY A 72 -20.56 -7.85 1.36
N ARG A 73 -19.80 -8.37 0.39
CA ARG A 73 -18.73 -7.63 -0.29
C ARG A 73 -19.21 -6.37 -1.01
N HIS A 74 -20.41 -6.41 -1.62
CA HIS A 74 -20.97 -5.26 -2.33
C HIS A 74 -21.19 -4.07 -1.41
N ALA A 75 -21.74 -4.29 -0.20
CA ALA A 75 -21.96 -3.21 0.76
C ALA A 75 -20.63 -2.55 1.18
N ALA A 76 -19.58 -3.36 1.42
CA ALA A 76 -18.26 -2.83 1.73
C ALA A 76 -17.66 -2.03 0.56
N PHE A 77 -17.85 -2.50 -0.67
CA PHE A 77 -17.34 -1.82 -1.86
C PHE A 77 -18.06 -0.49 -2.13
N LEU A 78 -19.40 -0.48 -2.01
CA LEU A 78 -20.18 0.75 -2.14
C LEU A 78 -19.83 1.77 -1.06
N PHE A 79 -19.66 1.32 0.19
CA PHE A 79 -19.19 2.17 1.27
C PHE A 79 -17.82 2.79 0.96
N GLY A 80 -16.86 1.99 0.47
CA GLY A 80 -15.54 2.49 0.06
C GLY A 80 -15.63 3.53 -1.04
N ASN A 81 -16.38 3.25 -2.12
CA ASN A 81 -16.53 4.19 -3.23
C ASN A 81 -17.28 5.47 -2.81
N LEU A 82 -18.22 5.39 -1.88
CA LEU A 82 -18.84 6.57 -1.27
C LEU A 82 -17.80 7.40 -0.50
N CYS A 83 -16.93 6.75 0.27
CA CYS A 83 -15.82 7.45 0.93
C CYS A 83 -14.89 8.10 -0.11
N GLY A 84 -14.59 7.43 -1.23
CA GLY A 84 -13.78 7.98 -2.32
C GLY A 84 -14.43 9.20 -2.99
N LEU A 85 -15.73 9.15 -3.24
CA LEU A 85 -16.51 10.27 -3.76
C LEU A 85 -16.45 11.47 -2.80
N ILE A 86 -16.74 11.23 -1.52
CA ILE A 86 -16.70 12.27 -0.47
C ILE A 86 -15.29 12.85 -0.36
N ALA A 87 -14.26 12.01 -0.34
CA ALA A 87 -12.87 12.44 -0.24
C ALA A 87 -12.51 13.41 -1.36
N GLY A 88 -12.82 13.09 -2.61
CA GLY A 88 -12.50 13.95 -3.73
C GLY A 88 -13.29 15.25 -3.75
N LEU A 89 -14.60 15.22 -3.47
CA LEU A 89 -15.44 16.45 -3.44
C LEU A 89 -15.05 17.37 -2.28
N VAL A 90 -14.81 16.81 -1.08
CA VAL A 90 -14.38 17.58 0.09
C VAL A 90 -12.96 18.13 -0.10
N ALA A 91 -12.05 17.37 -0.74
CA ALA A 91 -10.73 17.87 -1.09
C ALA A 91 -10.79 19.03 -2.12
N ALA A 92 -11.63 18.91 -3.14
CA ALA A 92 -11.84 19.99 -4.11
C ALA A 92 -12.40 21.25 -3.42
N LEU A 93 -13.36 21.11 -2.53
CA LEU A 93 -13.91 22.21 -1.73
C LEU A 93 -12.83 22.82 -0.82
N ALA A 94 -12.00 21.99 -0.18
CA ALA A 94 -10.92 22.43 0.68
C ALA A 94 -9.89 23.28 -0.08
N LEU A 95 -9.59 22.89 -1.32
CA LEU A 95 -8.70 23.65 -2.22
C LEU A 95 -9.35 24.97 -2.66
N PHE A 96 -10.65 24.96 -2.95
CA PHE A 96 -11.39 26.16 -3.34
C PHE A 96 -11.39 27.22 -2.23
N ILE A 97 -11.64 26.81 -0.97
CA ILE A 97 -11.65 27.72 0.19
C ILE A 97 -10.31 27.82 0.92
N SER A 98 -9.25 27.19 0.38
CA SER A 98 -7.89 27.16 0.96
C SER A 98 -7.86 26.67 2.43
N SER A 99 -8.61 25.61 2.76
CA SER A 99 -8.74 25.10 4.12
C SER A 99 -7.89 23.84 4.34
N PHE A 100 -6.83 23.94 5.15
CA PHE A 100 -5.95 22.84 5.52
C PHE A 100 -6.69 21.71 6.25
N TRP A 101 -7.48 22.04 7.26
CA TRP A 101 -8.17 21.04 8.08
C TRP A 101 -9.28 20.30 7.33
N LEU A 102 -9.95 21.00 6.41
CA LEU A 102 -10.93 20.37 5.55
C LEU A 102 -10.26 19.41 4.56
N PHE A 103 -9.07 19.76 4.07
CA PHE A 103 -8.27 18.85 3.24
C PHE A 103 -7.83 17.61 4.03
N CYS A 104 -7.40 17.77 5.28
CA CYS A 104 -7.09 16.63 6.17
C CYS A 104 -8.33 15.73 6.38
N LEU A 105 -9.51 16.32 6.59
CA LEU A 105 -10.76 15.54 6.70
C LEU A 105 -11.06 14.74 5.44
N ALA A 106 -10.87 15.34 4.26
CA ALA A 106 -10.99 14.63 2.99
C ALA A 106 -10.05 13.42 2.91
N MET A 107 -8.81 13.57 3.38
CA MET A 107 -7.82 12.50 3.38
C MET A 107 -8.23 11.33 4.29
N LEU A 108 -8.94 11.58 5.38
CA LEU A 108 -9.47 10.50 6.24
C LEU A 108 -10.42 9.58 5.46
N PHE A 109 -11.36 10.16 4.70
CA PHE A 109 -12.24 9.40 3.82
C PHE A 109 -11.48 8.71 2.68
N GLY A 110 -10.48 9.37 2.11
CA GLY A 110 -9.59 8.78 1.11
C GLY A 110 -8.87 7.52 1.64
N GLY A 111 -8.41 7.56 2.89
CA GLY A 111 -7.82 6.42 3.57
C GLY A 111 -8.80 5.27 3.77
N ALA A 112 -10.02 5.57 4.19
CA ALA A 112 -11.08 4.56 4.31
C ALA A 112 -11.39 3.90 2.96
N TYR A 113 -11.39 4.67 1.87
CA TYR A 113 -11.50 4.14 0.52
C TYR A 113 -10.34 3.20 0.16
N ALA A 114 -9.11 3.61 0.42
CA ALA A 114 -7.91 2.80 0.17
C ALA A 114 -7.96 1.46 0.92
N ALA A 115 -8.45 1.43 2.16
CA ALA A 115 -8.64 0.20 2.92
C ALA A 115 -9.58 -0.80 2.22
N VAL A 116 -10.66 -0.31 1.59
CA VAL A 116 -11.57 -1.15 0.79
C VAL A 116 -10.88 -1.66 -0.46
N VAL A 117 -10.15 -0.82 -1.18
CA VAL A 117 -9.42 -1.18 -2.41
C VAL A 117 -8.44 -2.33 -2.17
N LEU A 118 -7.75 -2.35 -1.02
CA LEU A 118 -6.86 -3.45 -0.64
C LEU A 118 -7.57 -4.81 -0.56
N THR A 119 -8.90 -4.84 -0.40
CA THR A 119 -9.67 -6.09 -0.31
C THR A 119 -10.05 -6.67 -1.67
N PHE A 120 -9.94 -5.92 -2.78
CA PHE A 120 -10.35 -6.38 -4.12
C PHE A 120 -9.58 -7.62 -4.56
N ARG A 121 -8.30 -7.73 -4.23
CA ARG A 121 -7.47 -8.89 -4.52
C ARG A 121 -7.98 -10.19 -3.87
N PHE A 122 -8.52 -10.10 -2.65
CA PHE A 122 -9.10 -11.25 -1.97
C PHE A 122 -10.48 -11.58 -2.54
N ALA A 123 -11.29 -10.56 -2.84
CA ALA A 123 -12.59 -10.72 -3.47
C ALA A 123 -12.48 -11.44 -4.83
N ALA A 124 -11.44 -11.15 -5.62
CA ALA A 124 -11.21 -11.83 -6.90
C ALA A 124 -10.95 -13.34 -6.75
N THR A 125 -10.29 -13.75 -5.65
CA THR A 125 -10.07 -15.19 -5.40
C THR A 125 -11.33 -15.92 -4.95
N GLU A 126 -12.36 -15.21 -4.51
CA GLU A 126 -13.68 -15.76 -4.16
C GLU A 126 -14.58 -15.97 -5.39
N CYS A 127 -14.28 -15.31 -6.52
CA CYS A 127 -15.03 -15.41 -7.77
C CYS A 127 -14.59 -16.59 -8.66
N VAL A 128 -13.60 -17.37 -8.26
CA VAL A 128 -13.02 -18.43 -9.10
C VAL A 128 -12.74 -19.71 -8.30
N SER A 129 -12.59 -20.84 -9.03
CA SER A 129 -12.13 -22.12 -8.47
C SER A 129 -10.72 -22.01 -7.90
N GLU A 130 -10.33 -22.94 -7.04
CA GLU A 130 -9.01 -22.96 -6.37
C GLU A 130 -7.84 -22.91 -7.34
N ASP A 131 -7.90 -23.65 -8.45
CA ASP A 131 -6.87 -23.70 -9.47
C ASP A 131 -6.65 -22.36 -10.20
N SER A 132 -7.66 -21.49 -10.19
CA SER A 132 -7.61 -20.18 -10.86
C SER A 132 -7.33 -19.00 -9.94
N ARG A 133 -7.24 -19.21 -8.62
CA ARG A 133 -7.05 -18.14 -7.61
C ARG A 133 -5.80 -17.29 -7.86
N HIS A 134 -4.67 -17.93 -8.19
CA HIS A 134 -3.43 -17.20 -8.50
C HIS A 134 -3.55 -16.32 -9.74
N ARG A 135 -4.32 -16.76 -10.77
CA ARG A 135 -4.59 -15.98 -11.99
C ARG A 135 -5.50 -14.79 -11.71
N ALA A 136 -6.52 -14.98 -10.87
CA ALA A 136 -7.42 -13.91 -10.45
C ALA A 136 -6.67 -12.85 -9.64
N LEU A 137 -5.83 -13.27 -8.70
CA LEU A 137 -4.97 -12.37 -7.95
C LEU A 137 -4.05 -11.55 -8.86
N SER A 138 -3.38 -12.21 -9.82
CA SER A 138 -2.51 -11.53 -10.79
C SER A 138 -3.26 -10.52 -11.66
N ALA A 139 -4.51 -10.82 -12.06
CA ALA A 139 -5.32 -9.89 -12.84
C ALA A 139 -5.65 -8.61 -12.06
N VAL A 140 -5.99 -8.71 -10.78
CA VAL A 140 -6.23 -7.52 -9.93
C VAL A 140 -4.93 -6.74 -9.68
N LEU A 141 -3.80 -7.42 -9.49
CA LEU A 141 -2.50 -6.74 -9.36
C LEU A 141 -2.11 -6.00 -10.65
N ALA A 142 -2.50 -6.53 -11.84
CA ALA A 142 -2.35 -5.78 -13.10
C ALA A 142 -3.17 -4.49 -13.10
N GLY A 143 -4.39 -4.50 -12.53
CA GLY A 143 -5.16 -3.29 -12.25
C GLY A 143 -4.42 -2.30 -11.36
N GLY A 144 -3.64 -2.80 -10.38
CA GLY A 144 -2.76 -1.96 -9.54
C GLY A 144 -1.63 -1.29 -10.33
N VAL A 145 -1.03 -2.00 -11.31
CA VAL A 145 -0.05 -1.39 -12.23
C VAL A 145 -0.71 -0.28 -13.05
N ALA A 146 -1.91 -0.53 -13.59
CA ALA A 146 -2.67 0.48 -14.33
C ALA A 146 -3.02 1.70 -13.46
N ALA A 147 -3.37 1.49 -12.17
CA ALA A 147 -3.59 2.57 -11.21
C ALA A 147 -2.34 3.44 -11.02
N GLY A 148 -1.16 2.81 -11.03
CA GLY A 148 0.14 3.49 -10.96
C GLY A 148 0.37 4.46 -12.11
N VAL A 149 -0.15 4.16 -13.30
CA VAL A 149 -0.11 5.04 -14.47
C VAL A 149 -1.25 6.06 -14.43
N PHE A 150 -2.48 5.61 -14.24
CA PHE A 150 -3.67 6.49 -14.33
C PHE A 150 -3.66 7.60 -13.28
N GLY A 151 -3.21 7.33 -12.04
CA GLY A 151 -3.20 8.34 -10.99
C GLY A 151 -2.28 9.55 -11.32
N PRO A 152 -0.97 9.35 -11.53
CA PRO A 152 -0.06 10.45 -11.87
C PRO A 152 -0.40 11.13 -13.19
N GLN A 153 -0.85 10.38 -14.20
CA GLN A 153 -1.30 10.98 -15.48
C GLN A 153 -2.56 11.83 -15.29
N LEU A 154 -3.51 11.39 -14.44
CA LEU A 154 -4.65 12.20 -14.06
C LEU A 154 -4.22 13.50 -13.39
N VAL A 155 -3.26 13.45 -12.46
CA VAL A 155 -2.69 14.64 -11.82
C VAL A 155 -2.08 15.57 -12.88
N THR A 156 -1.20 15.05 -13.72
CA THR A 156 -0.48 15.82 -14.75
C THR A 156 -1.46 16.51 -15.72
N ALA A 157 -2.51 15.79 -16.14
CA ALA A 157 -3.50 16.32 -17.08
C ALA A 157 -4.44 17.38 -16.48
N THR A 158 -4.65 17.34 -15.14
CA THR A 158 -5.74 18.13 -14.52
C THR A 158 -5.27 19.15 -13.49
N MET A 159 -4.03 19.08 -13.00
CA MET A 159 -3.55 19.91 -11.88
C MET A 159 -3.63 21.40 -12.09
N ASN A 160 -3.58 21.88 -13.34
CA ASN A 160 -3.56 23.30 -13.69
C ASN A 160 -4.82 23.78 -14.44
N LEU A 161 -5.86 22.94 -14.58
CA LEU A 161 -7.04 23.28 -15.39
C LEU A 161 -7.92 24.38 -14.80
N TRP A 162 -7.79 24.67 -13.51
CA TRP A 162 -8.59 25.71 -12.85
C TRP A 162 -7.72 26.63 -12.00
N SER A 163 -7.06 27.58 -12.63
CA SER A 163 -6.29 28.63 -11.94
C SER A 163 -7.25 29.63 -11.24
N PRO A 164 -6.97 30.06 -9.97
CA PRO A 164 -5.75 29.81 -9.19
C PRO A 164 -5.78 28.52 -8.33
N HIS A 165 -6.85 27.72 -8.39
CA HIS A 165 -7.06 26.55 -7.51
C HIS A 165 -6.41 25.28 -8.09
N ALA A 166 -5.07 25.21 -8.05
CA ALA A 166 -4.34 24.04 -8.51
C ALA A 166 -4.87 22.73 -7.83
N TYR A 167 -4.86 21.62 -8.58
CA TYR A 167 -5.34 20.30 -8.16
C TYR A 167 -6.85 20.17 -7.88
N MET A 168 -7.65 21.25 -7.87
CA MET A 168 -9.08 21.14 -7.61
C MET A 168 -9.77 20.20 -8.61
N VAL A 169 -9.51 20.36 -9.91
CA VAL A 169 -10.06 19.49 -10.96
C VAL A 169 -9.54 18.06 -10.82
N THR A 170 -8.32 17.87 -10.35
CA THR A 170 -7.76 16.53 -10.09
C THR A 170 -8.61 15.76 -9.08
N TYR A 171 -9.00 16.38 -7.97
CA TYR A 171 -9.82 15.73 -6.96
C TYR A 171 -11.28 15.54 -7.39
N ILE A 172 -11.84 16.43 -8.22
CA ILE A 172 -13.15 16.23 -8.87
C ILE A 172 -13.08 15.02 -9.80
N ALA A 173 -12.04 14.90 -10.63
CA ALA A 173 -11.84 13.77 -11.53
C ALA A 173 -11.62 12.44 -10.74
N ALA A 174 -10.89 12.50 -9.62
CA ALA A 174 -10.72 11.38 -8.71
C ALA A 174 -12.07 10.92 -8.10
N SER A 175 -12.99 11.85 -7.79
CA SER A 175 -14.37 11.53 -7.41
C SER A 175 -15.12 10.80 -8.52
N GLY A 176 -14.97 11.26 -9.76
CA GLY A 176 -15.53 10.60 -10.95
C GLY A 176 -15.01 9.19 -11.12
N ALA A 177 -13.71 8.95 -10.90
CA ALA A 177 -13.12 7.62 -10.93
C ALA A 177 -13.68 6.69 -9.83
N ALA A 178 -13.97 7.23 -8.63
CA ALA A 178 -14.62 6.46 -7.57
C ALA A 178 -16.07 6.06 -7.95
N VAL A 179 -16.83 6.97 -8.55
CA VAL A 179 -18.18 6.66 -9.06
C VAL A 179 -18.12 5.60 -10.15
N LEU A 180 -17.19 5.74 -11.11
CA LEU A 180 -17.03 4.75 -12.18
C LEU A 180 -16.62 3.38 -11.65
N SER A 181 -15.73 3.35 -10.65
CA SER A 181 -15.38 2.12 -9.93
C SER A 181 -16.60 1.47 -9.27
N ALA A 182 -17.48 2.28 -8.62
CA ALA A 182 -18.72 1.76 -8.04
C ALA A 182 -19.62 1.12 -9.10
N VAL A 183 -19.82 1.77 -10.24
CA VAL A 183 -20.62 1.24 -11.35
C VAL A 183 -20.05 -0.09 -11.88
N VAL A 184 -18.74 -0.18 -12.05
CA VAL A 184 -18.07 -1.43 -12.48
C VAL A 184 -18.29 -2.55 -11.46
N LEU A 185 -18.21 -2.23 -10.15
CA LEU A 185 -18.35 -3.20 -9.07
C LEU A 185 -19.78 -3.71 -8.87
N LEU A 186 -20.82 -2.95 -9.25
CA LEU A 186 -22.22 -3.43 -9.22
C LEU A 186 -22.44 -4.68 -10.05
N GLY A 187 -21.65 -4.89 -11.08
CA GLY A 187 -21.76 -6.06 -11.95
C GLY A 187 -20.89 -7.25 -11.50
N VAL A 188 -20.18 -7.19 -10.40
CA VAL A 188 -19.40 -8.32 -9.87
C VAL A 188 -20.34 -9.31 -9.23
N LYS A 189 -20.20 -10.59 -9.56
CA LYS A 189 -20.99 -11.68 -8.97
C LYS A 189 -20.10 -12.45 -7.99
N PHE A 190 -20.53 -12.54 -6.74
CA PHE A 190 -19.91 -13.41 -5.75
C PHE A 190 -20.73 -14.68 -5.61
N GLU A 191 -20.08 -15.84 -5.73
CA GLU A 191 -20.73 -17.08 -5.33
C GLU A 191 -21.03 -17.02 -3.85
N HIS A 192 -22.28 -17.28 -3.48
CA HIS A 192 -22.72 -17.34 -2.08
C HIS A 192 -22.03 -18.52 -1.41
N ARG A 193 -20.86 -18.30 -0.82
CA ARG A 193 -20.31 -19.26 0.13
C ARG A 193 -21.00 -19.01 1.46
N PRO A 194 -21.57 -20.06 2.07
CA PRO A 194 -22.10 -19.93 3.43
C PRO A 194 -20.99 -19.36 4.34
N PRO A 195 -21.36 -18.49 5.31
CA PRO A 195 -20.40 -17.98 6.28
C PRO A 195 -19.63 -19.17 6.85
N VAL A 196 -18.30 -19.12 6.78
CA VAL A 196 -17.45 -20.12 7.43
C VAL A 196 -17.89 -20.14 8.89
N ALA A 197 -18.46 -21.28 9.32
CA ALA A 197 -18.93 -21.45 10.67
C ALA A 197 -17.83 -21.00 11.62
N ARG A 198 -18.18 -20.22 12.62
CA ARG A 198 -17.28 -19.83 13.71
C ARG A 198 -16.81 -21.09 14.41
N SER A 199 -15.81 -21.78 13.90
CA SER A 199 -15.07 -22.73 14.69
C SER A 199 -14.31 -21.90 15.75
N GLY A 200 -14.85 -21.87 16.95
CA GLY A 200 -14.23 -21.19 18.09
C GLY A 200 -12.95 -21.87 18.57
N GLY A 201 -12.34 -22.73 17.72
CA GLY A 201 -11.16 -23.51 17.98
C GLY A 201 -9.95 -22.95 17.23
N GLY A 202 -9.00 -22.44 17.95
CA GLY A 202 -7.69 -22.04 17.45
C GLY A 202 -6.78 -21.84 18.65
N ARG A 203 -5.46 -21.87 18.42
CA ARG A 203 -4.48 -21.63 19.49
C ARG A 203 -4.72 -20.25 20.13
N PRO A 204 -4.42 -20.08 21.43
CA PRO A 204 -4.43 -18.75 22.05
C PRO A 204 -3.56 -17.79 21.23
N MET A 205 -4.04 -16.58 21.00
CA MET A 205 -3.33 -15.58 20.19
C MET A 205 -1.91 -15.33 20.73
N ALA A 206 -1.74 -15.30 22.05
CA ALA A 206 -0.44 -15.14 22.68
C ALA A 206 0.58 -16.22 22.25
N THR A 207 0.13 -17.45 22.00
CA THR A 207 0.99 -18.54 21.51
C THR A 207 1.48 -18.26 20.08
N ILE A 208 0.63 -17.72 19.24
CA ILE A 208 0.99 -17.41 17.84
C ILE A 208 1.93 -16.20 17.80
N LEU A 209 1.61 -15.14 18.54
CA LEU A 209 2.40 -13.90 18.59
C LEU A 209 3.79 -14.09 19.20
N ARG A 210 3.97 -15.09 20.07
CA ARG A 210 5.28 -15.43 20.67
C ARG A 210 6.17 -16.30 19.79
N GLN A 211 5.67 -16.78 18.65
CA GLN A 211 6.51 -17.54 17.73
C GLN A 211 7.62 -16.65 17.16
N PRO A 212 8.90 -17.03 17.27
CA PRO A 212 10.00 -16.22 16.72
C PRO A 212 9.83 -15.94 15.22
N ARG A 213 9.28 -16.92 14.49
CA ARG A 213 8.97 -16.78 13.07
C ARG A 213 7.94 -15.69 12.80
N PHE A 214 6.90 -15.60 13.64
CA PHE A 214 5.87 -14.56 13.51
C PHE A 214 6.45 -13.18 13.82
N ILE A 215 7.25 -13.07 14.90
CA ILE A 215 7.86 -11.79 15.31
C ILE A 215 8.77 -11.25 14.20
N VAL A 216 9.66 -12.08 13.64
CA VAL A 216 10.56 -11.65 12.56
C VAL A 216 9.77 -11.31 11.29
N ALA A 217 8.76 -12.11 10.93
CA ALA A 217 7.91 -11.84 9.78
C ALA A 217 7.17 -10.50 9.92
N MET A 218 6.56 -10.26 11.08
CA MET A 218 5.87 -9.01 11.40
C MET A 218 6.84 -7.82 11.38
N LEU A 219 8.02 -7.95 12.00
CA LEU A 219 9.06 -6.91 11.97
C LEU A 219 9.46 -6.56 10.53
N CYS A 220 9.70 -7.56 9.68
CA CYS A 220 10.04 -7.32 8.26
C CYS A 220 8.89 -6.65 7.50
N GLY A 221 7.65 -7.03 7.74
CA GLY A 221 6.46 -6.41 7.16
C GLY A 221 6.32 -4.96 7.57
N VAL A 222 6.44 -4.69 8.88
CA VAL A 222 6.42 -3.33 9.46
C VAL A 222 7.52 -2.47 8.85
N VAL A 223 8.77 -2.94 8.87
CA VAL A 223 9.92 -2.18 8.38
C VAL A 223 9.79 -1.92 6.88
N SER A 224 9.46 -2.95 6.07
CA SER A 224 9.32 -2.78 4.61
C SER A 224 8.24 -1.76 4.26
N TYR A 225 7.08 -1.82 4.93
CA TYR A 225 5.97 -0.93 4.61
C TYR A 225 6.17 0.47 5.18
N THR A 226 6.62 0.58 6.43
CA THR A 226 6.81 1.88 7.08
C THR A 226 7.94 2.66 6.43
N MET A 227 9.06 2.04 6.09
CA MET A 227 10.19 2.73 5.46
C MET A 227 9.84 3.14 4.02
N MET A 228 9.11 2.30 3.29
CA MET A 228 8.57 2.67 1.98
C MET A 228 7.65 3.89 2.10
N ASN A 229 6.66 3.84 2.99
CA ASN A 229 5.71 4.95 3.19
C ASN A 229 6.41 6.24 3.67
N PHE A 230 7.38 6.12 4.58
CA PHE A 230 8.16 7.23 5.10
C PHE A 230 8.89 7.99 3.99
N MET A 231 9.58 7.28 3.12
CA MET A 231 10.33 7.87 2.01
C MET A 231 9.39 8.39 0.91
N MET A 232 8.34 7.63 0.54
CA MET A 232 7.37 8.01 -0.47
C MET A 232 6.56 9.25 -0.07
N THR A 233 6.22 9.40 1.22
CA THR A 233 5.52 10.59 1.73
C THR A 233 6.36 11.85 1.58
N SER A 234 7.68 11.75 1.78
CA SER A 234 8.60 12.88 1.72
C SER A 234 9.07 13.20 0.28
N ALA A 235 9.13 12.21 -0.62
CA ALA A 235 9.77 12.35 -1.92
C ALA A 235 9.18 13.46 -2.81
N PRO A 236 7.85 13.59 -3.01
CA PRO A 236 7.29 14.65 -3.85
C PRO A 236 7.63 16.04 -3.31
N LEU A 237 7.57 16.21 -1.98
CA LEU A 237 7.90 17.47 -1.34
C LEU A 237 9.41 17.77 -1.42
N ALA A 238 10.26 16.76 -1.27
CA ALA A 238 11.70 16.91 -1.45
C ALA A 238 12.06 17.31 -2.88
N MET A 239 11.40 16.72 -3.88
CA MET A 239 11.57 17.07 -5.30
C MET A 239 11.14 18.54 -5.55
N GLU A 240 10.04 18.98 -4.94
CA GLU A 240 9.59 20.38 -5.02
C GLU A 240 10.63 21.34 -4.40
N PHE A 241 11.19 21.02 -3.24
CA PHE A 241 12.24 21.82 -2.60
C PHE A 241 13.54 21.87 -3.42
N CYS A 242 13.82 20.85 -4.23
CA CYS A 242 14.94 20.83 -5.16
C CYS A 242 14.64 21.54 -6.50
N GLY A 243 13.47 22.15 -6.67
CA GLY A 243 13.06 22.82 -7.91
C GLY A 243 12.73 21.88 -9.07
N ILE A 244 12.53 20.58 -8.80
CA ILE A 244 12.13 19.58 -9.79
C ILE A 244 10.67 19.83 -10.19
N SER A 245 10.38 19.71 -11.48
CA SER A 245 9.04 19.95 -11.99
C SER A 245 8.01 18.99 -11.39
N ARG A 246 6.77 19.46 -11.23
CA ARG A 246 5.65 18.62 -10.76
C ARG A 246 5.39 17.44 -11.69
N THR A 247 5.64 17.60 -12.97
CA THR A 247 5.53 16.53 -13.96
C THR A 247 6.57 15.43 -13.71
N ASP A 248 7.84 15.81 -13.47
CA ASP A 248 8.89 14.84 -13.13
C ASP A 248 8.64 14.16 -11.80
N SER A 249 8.07 14.87 -10.82
CA SER A 249 7.64 14.30 -9.56
C SER A 249 6.53 13.25 -9.77
N ASN A 250 5.54 13.53 -10.59
CA ASN A 250 4.47 12.60 -10.93
C ASN A 250 5.02 11.35 -11.65
N TYR A 251 5.98 11.50 -12.58
CA TYR A 251 6.66 10.34 -13.19
C TYR A 251 7.44 9.51 -12.19
N GLY A 252 8.08 10.14 -11.21
CA GLY A 252 8.74 9.41 -10.12
C GLY A 252 7.77 8.54 -9.32
N ILE A 253 6.59 9.06 -8.98
CA ILE A 253 5.52 8.30 -8.31
C ILE A 253 4.96 7.21 -9.21
N GLU A 254 4.75 7.48 -10.50
CA GLU A 254 4.31 6.49 -11.48
C GLU A 254 5.27 5.29 -11.53
N LEU A 255 6.56 5.55 -11.70
CA LEU A 255 7.60 4.53 -11.73
C LEU A 255 7.67 3.72 -10.41
N HIS A 256 7.52 4.41 -9.27
CA HIS A 256 7.46 3.77 -7.96
C HIS A 256 6.30 2.77 -7.87
N VAL A 257 5.08 3.19 -8.22
CA VAL A 257 3.89 2.34 -8.10
C VAL A 257 3.93 1.18 -9.10
N ILE A 258 4.43 1.41 -10.32
CA ILE A 258 4.70 0.32 -11.26
C ILE A 258 5.68 -0.69 -10.63
N ALA A 259 6.79 -0.22 -10.04
CA ALA A 259 7.76 -1.07 -9.37
C ALA A 259 7.22 -1.78 -8.13
N MET A 260 6.19 -1.22 -7.46
CA MET A 260 5.48 -1.90 -6.37
C MET A 260 4.65 -3.08 -6.85
N TYR A 261 3.93 -2.95 -7.97
CA TYR A 261 2.94 -3.94 -8.38
C TYR A 261 3.45 -4.91 -9.45
N ALA A 262 4.24 -4.45 -10.42
CA ALA A 262 4.71 -5.28 -11.53
C ALA A 262 5.51 -6.52 -11.07
N PRO A 263 6.43 -6.47 -10.08
CA PRO A 263 7.13 -7.65 -9.64
C PRO A 263 6.23 -8.73 -9.05
N SER A 264 5.02 -8.39 -8.59
CA SER A 264 4.07 -9.35 -7.98
C SER A 264 3.73 -10.52 -8.90
N PHE A 265 3.82 -10.33 -10.23
CA PHE A 265 3.61 -11.42 -11.21
C PHE A 265 4.64 -12.55 -11.09
N VAL A 266 5.82 -12.25 -10.56
CA VAL A 266 6.93 -13.21 -10.40
C VAL A 266 7.28 -13.49 -8.94
N THR A 267 6.93 -12.62 -8.02
CA THR A 267 7.29 -12.71 -6.58
C THR A 267 6.82 -14.03 -5.97
N GLY A 268 5.62 -14.49 -6.31
CA GLY A 268 5.11 -15.79 -5.84
C GLY A 268 5.99 -16.97 -6.26
N ARG A 269 6.49 -16.95 -7.52
CA ARG A 269 7.43 -17.98 -8.02
C ARG A 269 8.80 -17.86 -7.35
N LEU A 270 9.26 -16.65 -7.06
CA LEU A 270 10.52 -16.44 -6.33
C LEU A 270 10.41 -16.97 -4.90
N ILE A 271 9.28 -16.74 -4.22
CA ILE A 271 9.02 -17.25 -2.88
C ILE A 271 9.01 -18.79 -2.88
N SER A 272 8.36 -19.43 -3.85
CA SER A 272 8.31 -20.89 -3.94
C SER A 272 9.68 -21.50 -4.28
N ARG A 273 10.50 -20.83 -5.09
CA ARG A 273 11.82 -21.32 -5.52
C ARG A 273 12.93 -21.06 -4.50
N PHE A 274 12.97 -19.86 -3.93
CA PHE A 274 14.08 -19.41 -3.06
C PHE A 274 13.68 -19.34 -1.58
N GLY A 275 12.40 -19.50 -1.27
CA GLY A 275 11.86 -19.36 0.08
C GLY A 275 11.57 -17.91 0.48
N ALA A 276 10.58 -17.74 1.34
CA ALA A 276 10.09 -16.43 1.77
C ALA A 276 11.17 -15.58 2.46
N LEU A 277 12.05 -16.19 3.29
CA LEU A 277 13.12 -15.47 4.00
C LEU A 277 14.13 -14.81 3.03
N ASN A 278 14.52 -15.51 1.96
CA ASN A 278 15.48 -14.98 0.99
C ASN A 278 14.85 -13.85 0.16
N VAL A 279 13.58 -13.99 -0.22
CA VAL A 279 12.85 -12.94 -0.95
C VAL A 279 12.65 -11.71 -0.06
N THR A 280 12.31 -11.90 1.22
CA THR A 280 12.23 -10.79 2.18
C THR A 280 13.57 -10.06 2.30
N LEU A 281 14.67 -10.80 2.47
CA LEU A 281 16.00 -10.20 2.57
C LEU A 281 16.38 -9.41 1.31
N ALA A 282 16.10 -9.96 0.11
CA ALA A 282 16.30 -9.24 -1.15
C ALA A 282 15.51 -7.93 -1.19
N GLY A 283 14.26 -7.93 -0.70
CA GLY A 283 13.45 -6.72 -0.56
C GLY A 283 14.07 -5.68 0.36
N LEU A 284 14.52 -6.09 1.56
CA LEU A 284 15.20 -5.19 2.51
C LEU A 284 16.48 -4.59 1.91
N VAL A 285 17.25 -5.38 1.17
CA VAL A 285 18.47 -4.93 0.46
C VAL A 285 18.12 -3.89 -0.60
N LEU A 286 17.07 -4.10 -1.41
CA LEU A 286 16.63 -3.12 -2.41
C LEU A 286 16.18 -1.80 -1.78
N ILE A 287 15.44 -1.84 -0.64
CA ILE A 287 15.09 -0.63 0.10
C ILE A 287 16.37 0.05 0.63
N GLY A 288 17.37 -0.72 1.07
CA GLY A 288 18.68 -0.18 1.47
C GLY A 288 19.40 0.53 0.31
N PHE A 289 19.38 -0.05 -0.90
CA PHE A 289 19.91 0.61 -2.09
C PHE A 289 19.12 1.87 -2.46
N ALA A 290 17.79 1.89 -2.27
CA ALA A 290 16.99 3.09 -2.45
C ALA A 290 17.47 4.23 -1.52
N ALA A 291 17.79 3.90 -0.26
CA ALA A 291 18.37 4.86 0.68
C ALA A 291 19.73 5.40 0.21
N ILE A 292 20.62 4.51 -0.22
CA ILE A 292 21.96 4.88 -0.71
C ILE A 292 21.85 5.82 -1.92
N VAL A 293 20.98 5.50 -2.87
CA VAL A 293 20.72 6.38 -4.04
C VAL A 293 20.14 7.72 -3.60
N GLY A 294 19.21 7.73 -2.63
CA GLY A 294 18.63 8.96 -2.08
C GLY A 294 19.65 9.84 -1.32
N ILE A 295 20.64 9.23 -0.65
CA ILE A 295 21.76 9.94 -0.02
C ILE A 295 22.71 10.49 -1.08
N GLY A 296 22.92 9.77 -2.18
CA GLY A 296 23.92 10.04 -3.21
C GLY A 296 23.63 11.29 -4.06
N GLY A 297 22.40 11.82 -4.05
CA GLY A 297 22.09 13.03 -4.82
C GLY A 297 20.63 13.46 -4.82
N MET A 298 20.38 14.63 -5.41
CA MET A 298 19.08 15.29 -5.45
C MET A 298 18.65 15.64 -6.90
N THR A 299 19.17 14.93 -7.89
CA THR A 299 18.71 15.09 -9.27
C THR A 299 17.48 14.24 -9.54
N VAL A 300 16.75 14.51 -10.61
CA VAL A 300 15.59 13.71 -11.06
C VAL A 300 15.94 12.22 -11.12
N GLY A 301 17.10 11.87 -11.68
CA GLY A 301 17.55 10.48 -11.79
C GLY A 301 17.76 9.79 -10.44
N HIS A 302 18.29 10.50 -9.43
CA HIS A 302 18.43 9.97 -8.07
C HIS A 302 17.06 9.70 -7.44
N PHE A 303 16.11 10.64 -7.53
CA PHE A 303 14.76 10.43 -7.02
C PHE A 303 14.05 9.27 -7.70
N TRP A 304 14.08 9.21 -9.05
CA TRP A 304 13.44 8.11 -9.79
C TRP A 304 14.07 6.76 -9.48
N GLY A 305 15.41 6.68 -9.45
CA GLY A 305 16.13 5.46 -9.10
C GLY A 305 15.82 4.99 -7.68
N ALA A 306 15.83 5.91 -6.71
CA ALA A 306 15.46 5.62 -5.32
C ALA A 306 14.00 5.11 -5.22
N LEU A 307 13.06 5.77 -5.89
CA LEU A 307 11.64 5.41 -5.86
C LEU A 307 11.36 4.05 -6.53
N VAL A 308 12.02 3.73 -7.65
CA VAL A 308 11.90 2.41 -8.30
C VAL A 308 12.44 1.29 -7.41
N LEU A 309 13.64 1.47 -6.85
CA LEU A 309 14.24 0.50 -5.92
C LEU A 309 13.39 0.32 -4.67
N LEU A 310 12.83 1.41 -4.15
CA LEU A 310 11.93 1.41 -3.00
C LEU A 310 10.66 0.61 -3.27
N GLY A 311 10.03 0.79 -4.44
CA GLY A 311 8.83 0.07 -4.83
C GLY A 311 9.07 -1.42 -5.00
N ALA A 312 10.11 -1.81 -5.73
CA ALA A 312 10.48 -3.21 -5.91
C ALA A 312 10.90 -3.87 -4.59
N GLY A 313 11.65 -3.14 -3.76
CA GLY A 313 12.05 -3.58 -2.44
C GLY A 313 10.88 -3.81 -1.51
N TRP A 314 9.89 -2.90 -1.52
CA TRP A 314 8.65 -3.10 -0.78
C TRP A 314 7.90 -4.35 -1.24
N ASN A 315 7.78 -4.58 -2.54
CA ASN A 315 7.11 -5.76 -3.07
C ASN A 315 7.72 -7.05 -2.51
N PHE A 316 9.02 -7.23 -2.64
CA PHE A 316 9.69 -8.45 -2.17
C PHE A 316 9.72 -8.55 -0.64
N GLY A 317 9.99 -7.44 0.05
CA GLY A 317 10.05 -7.39 1.51
C GLY A 317 8.70 -7.69 2.15
N PHE A 318 7.67 -6.98 1.73
CA PHE A 318 6.33 -7.11 2.31
C PHE A 318 5.61 -8.40 1.90
N LEU A 319 5.68 -8.82 0.62
CA LEU A 319 5.07 -10.08 0.19
C LEU A 319 5.79 -11.29 0.79
N GLY A 320 7.12 -11.25 0.88
CA GLY A 320 7.91 -12.29 1.53
C GLY A 320 7.59 -12.40 3.03
N ALA A 321 7.48 -11.28 3.74
CA ALA A 321 7.06 -11.22 5.13
C ALA A 321 5.63 -11.74 5.31
N SER A 322 4.69 -11.33 4.46
CA SER A 322 3.30 -11.80 4.47
C SER A 322 3.20 -13.31 4.28
N ALA A 323 4.00 -13.89 3.37
CA ALA A 323 4.05 -15.33 3.18
C ALA A 323 4.57 -16.08 4.42
N GLN A 324 5.47 -15.47 5.19
CA GLN A 324 5.94 -16.02 6.46
C GLN A 324 4.87 -15.97 7.56
N VAL A 325 4.11 -14.86 7.65
CA VAL A 325 2.97 -14.71 8.56
C VAL A 325 1.93 -15.80 8.27
N LEU A 326 1.57 -16.02 7.00
CA LEU A 326 0.64 -17.07 6.59
C LEU A 326 1.08 -18.48 7.02
N ALA A 327 2.38 -18.73 7.10
CA ALA A 327 2.91 -20.01 7.54
C ALA A 327 2.97 -20.18 9.07
N CYS A 328 2.56 -19.18 9.85
CA CYS A 328 2.56 -19.23 11.33
C CYS A 328 1.21 -19.62 11.93
N HIS A 329 0.15 -19.70 11.13
CA HIS A 329 -1.21 -19.95 11.60
C HIS A 329 -1.97 -20.93 10.70
N SER A 330 -3.01 -21.56 11.24
CA SER A 330 -3.98 -22.36 10.49
C SER A 330 -4.99 -21.46 9.75
N ALA A 331 -5.80 -22.05 8.85
CA ALA A 331 -6.84 -21.35 8.14
C ALA A 331 -7.86 -20.67 9.08
N ASP A 332 -8.24 -21.35 10.17
CA ASP A 332 -9.21 -20.84 11.16
C ASP A 332 -8.67 -19.67 11.99
N GLU A 333 -7.35 -19.61 12.21
CA GLU A 333 -6.66 -18.56 12.95
C GLU A 333 -6.39 -17.32 12.07
N GLY A 334 -6.36 -17.51 10.74
CA GLY A 334 -5.92 -16.55 9.75
C GLY A 334 -6.53 -15.14 9.88
N PRO A 335 -7.88 -15.00 9.94
CA PRO A 335 -8.52 -13.68 10.00
C PRO A 335 -8.08 -12.86 11.23
N ARG A 336 -7.86 -13.51 12.38
CA ARG A 336 -7.44 -12.84 13.62
C ARG A 336 -5.97 -12.44 13.57
N VAL A 337 -5.12 -13.33 13.06
CA VAL A 337 -3.67 -13.11 12.95
C VAL A 337 -3.38 -12.01 11.94
N GLN A 338 -4.03 -12.04 10.78
CA GLN A 338 -3.89 -11.01 9.75
C GLN A 338 -4.37 -9.65 10.24
N ALA A 339 -5.50 -9.58 10.94
CA ALA A 339 -6.00 -8.32 11.49
C ALA A 339 -5.00 -7.66 12.46
N ILE A 340 -4.35 -8.45 13.33
CA ILE A 340 -3.32 -7.93 14.24
C ILE A 340 -2.08 -7.50 13.45
N ASN A 341 -1.62 -8.31 12.50
CA ASN A 341 -0.48 -7.97 11.66
C ASN A 341 -0.72 -6.64 10.93
N ASP A 342 -1.86 -6.49 10.29
CA ASP A 342 -2.20 -5.28 9.52
C ASP A 342 -2.37 -4.05 10.44
N PHE A 343 -2.96 -4.24 11.63
CA PHE A 343 -3.06 -3.17 12.62
C PHE A 343 -1.68 -2.67 13.07
N VAL A 344 -0.72 -3.57 13.32
CA VAL A 344 0.64 -3.19 13.72
C VAL A 344 1.39 -2.52 12.56
N VAL A 345 1.27 -3.07 11.34
CA VAL A 345 1.89 -2.48 10.14
C VAL A 345 1.37 -1.08 9.88
N PHE A 346 0.04 -0.90 9.81
CA PHE A 346 -0.56 0.41 9.53
C PHE A 346 -0.38 1.39 10.69
N GLY A 347 -0.40 0.92 11.94
CA GLY A 347 -0.09 1.75 13.12
C GLY A 347 1.33 2.31 13.06
N ALA A 348 2.32 1.49 12.69
CA ALA A 348 3.70 1.96 12.50
C ALA A 348 3.81 2.94 11.32
N MET A 349 3.08 2.70 10.22
CA MET A 349 3.02 3.64 9.09
C MET A 349 2.48 5.01 9.48
N VAL A 350 1.46 5.09 10.35
CA VAL A 350 0.94 6.37 10.86
C VAL A 350 2.06 7.14 11.53
N ILE A 351 2.80 6.50 12.44
CA ILE A 351 3.91 7.13 13.15
C ILE A 351 4.98 7.61 12.16
N GLY A 352 5.41 6.74 11.24
CA GLY A 352 6.40 7.08 10.20
C GLY A 352 5.97 8.26 9.34
N SER A 353 4.70 8.30 8.92
CA SER A 353 4.16 9.37 8.09
C SER A 353 4.15 10.72 8.79
N PHE A 354 3.76 10.77 10.08
CA PHE A 354 3.80 12.02 10.86
C PHE A 354 5.22 12.56 11.03
N ILE A 355 6.17 11.67 11.26
CA ILE A 355 7.57 12.07 11.52
C ILE A 355 8.25 12.53 10.22
N SER A 356 7.91 11.94 9.08
CA SER A 356 8.62 12.12 7.80
C SER A 356 8.69 13.58 7.33
N GLY A 357 7.57 14.32 7.42
CA GLY A 357 7.53 15.71 6.95
C GLY A 357 8.29 16.67 7.83
N GLY A 358 8.20 16.52 9.16
CA GLY A 358 8.96 17.32 10.10
C GLY A 358 10.47 17.08 9.95
N LEU A 359 10.88 15.83 9.74
CA LEU A 359 12.29 15.51 9.51
C LEU A 359 12.78 16.03 8.16
N LEU A 360 11.96 15.96 7.10
CA LEU A 360 12.34 16.49 5.79
C LEU A 360 12.62 17.99 5.85
N SER A 361 11.73 18.76 6.48
CA SER A 361 11.88 20.22 6.60
C SER A 361 13.04 20.63 7.50
N ALA A 362 13.37 19.81 8.51
CA ALA A 362 14.44 20.11 9.47
C ALA A 362 15.82 19.62 9.02
N LEU A 363 15.90 18.45 8.41
CA LEU A 363 17.16 17.72 8.17
C LEU A 363 17.47 17.49 6.69
N GLY A 364 16.49 17.71 5.81
CA GLY A 364 16.63 17.52 4.37
C GLY A 364 16.56 16.06 3.91
N TRP A 365 16.53 15.87 2.58
CA TRP A 365 16.28 14.60 1.93
C TRP A 365 17.32 13.51 2.21
N SER A 366 18.61 13.85 2.16
CA SER A 366 19.69 12.88 2.35
C SER A 366 19.65 12.22 3.73
N ILE A 367 19.33 13.00 4.78
CA ILE A 367 19.21 12.48 6.14
C ILE A 367 17.95 11.64 6.28
N VAL A 368 16.82 12.10 5.72
CA VAL A 368 15.58 11.31 5.69
C VAL A 368 15.80 9.97 5.02
N SER A 369 16.51 9.94 3.88
CA SER A 369 16.88 8.69 3.20
C SER A 369 17.78 7.79 4.07
N GLY A 370 18.72 8.36 4.81
CA GLY A 370 19.62 7.61 5.69
C GLY A 370 18.94 7.01 6.91
N LEU A 371 17.92 7.67 7.45
CA LEU A 371 17.18 7.22 8.63
C LEU A 371 16.43 5.90 8.43
N ILE A 372 16.22 5.45 7.20
CA ILE A 372 15.60 4.16 6.94
C ILE A 372 16.58 2.98 7.12
N LEU A 373 17.90 3.20 7.08
CA LEU A 373 18.90 2.15 7.17
C LEU A 373 18.91 1.39 8.51
N PRO A 374 18.84 2.04 9.70
CA PRO A 374 18.88 1.33 10.98
C PRO A 374 17.73 0.33 11.15
N PRO A 375 16.44 0.65 10.90
CA PRO A 375 15.36 -0.32 10.95
C PRO A 375 15.53 -1.47 9.95
N LEU A 376 16.06 -1.19 8.74
CA LEU A 376 16.33 -2.22 7.74
C LEU A 376 17.40 -3.21 8.22
N LEU A 377 18.48 -2.71 8.81
CA LEU A 377 19.54 -3.55 9.38
C LEU A 377 19.00 -4.44 10.50
N LEU A 378 18.17 -3.89 11.39
CA LEU A 378 17.52 -4.67 12.45
C LEU A 378 16.67 -5.81 11.87
N ALA A 379 15.85 -5.52 10.86
CA ALA A 379 15.02 -6.55 10.20
C ALA A 379 15.89 -7.59 9.48
N ALA A 380 16.95 -7.17 8.79
CA ALA A 380 17.89 -8.07 8.11
C ALA A 380 18.61 -9.01 9.08
N VAL A 381 19.06 -8.50 10.24
CA VAL A 381 19.64 -9.30 11.32
C VAL A 381 18.63 -10.34 11.82
N GLY A 382 17.37 -9.96 12.02
CA GLY A 382 16.30 -10.88 12.40
C GLY A 382 16.12 -12.02 11.38
N VAL A 383 16.14 -11.71 10.09
CA VAL A 383 16.06 -12.73 9.02
C VAL A 383 17.28 -13.65 9.04
N MET A 384 18.49 -13.11 9.17
CA MET A 384 19.72 -13.91 9.21
C MET A 384 19.76 -14.82 10.45
N TRP A 385 19.39 -14.30 11.61
CA TRP A 385 19.27 -15.11 12.83
C TRP A 385 18.29 -16.29 12.64
N MET A 386 17.14 -16.06 12.01
CA MET A 386 16.18 -17.12 11.75
C MET A 386 16.70 -18.18 10.77
N LYS A 387 17.49 -17.78 9.76
CA LYS A 387 18.13 -18.72 8.85
C LYS A 387 19.13 -19.62 9.58
N TRP A 388 19.97 -19.05 10.44
CA TRP A 388 20.95 -19.81 11.24
C TRP A 388 20.26 -20.77 12.21
N SER A 389 19.24 -20.34 12.93
CA SER A 389 18.50 -21.19 13.85
C SER A 389 17.89 -22.43 13.18
N ARG A 390 17.46 -22.32 11.92
CA ARG A 390 16.94 -23.45 11.13
C ARG A 390 18.05 -24.41 10.70
N GLN A 391 19.20 -23.92 10.30
CA GLN A 391 20.33 -24.76 9.92
C GLN A 391 20.83 -25.58 11.11
N GLY A 392 20.95 -24.96 12.29
CA GLY A 392 21.34 -25.66 13.51
C GLY A 392 20.36 -26.73 14.00
N SER A 393 19.04 -26.56 13.73
CA SER A 393 18.05 -27.60 14.08
C SER A 393 18.08 -28.79 13.11
N ILE A 394 18.43 -28.57 11.84
CA ILE A 394 18.58 -29.66 10.84
C ILE A 394 19.84 -30.50 11.15
N VAL A 395 20.94 -29.85 11.50
CA VAL A 395 22.19 -30.54 11.85
C VAL A 395 22.00 -31.41 13.10
N ARG A 396 21.33 -30.89 14.16
CA ARG A 396 21.05 -31.66 15.37
C ARG A 396 20.02 -32.79 15.19
N ALA A 397 19.22 -32.78 14.13
CA ALA A 397 18.28 -33.82 13.81
C ALA A 397 18.89 -34.95 12.95
N LEU A 398 20.09 -34.73 12.43
CA LEU A 398 20.88 -35.66 11.62
C LEU A 398 22.01 -36.35 12.44
N GLU A 399 22.33 -35.82 13.63
CA GLU A 399 23.18 -36.44 14.67
C GLU A 399 22.31 -37.29 15.63
#